data_32eb5a13836e9d3f7620707f41dbb6db
#
_entry.id   32eb5a13836e9d3f7620707f41dbb6db
#
_cell.length_a   1.000
_cell.length_b   1.000
_cell.length_c   1.000
_cell.angle_alpha   90.00
_cell.angle_beta   90.00
_cell.angle_gamma   90.00
#
_symmetry.space_group_name_H-M   'P 1'
#
loop_
_entity.id
_entity.type
_entity.pdbx_description
1 polymer ?
#
loop_
_entity_poly.entity_id
_entity_poly.type
_entity_poly.pdbx_seq_one_letter_code
_entity_poly.pdbx_strand_id
1 'polypeptide(L)'
;MDITHITSLLGGIALFLYGMSIMGAGLEKLAGGKMQGILQKLTSSTIKGVIFGTLITGVIQSSAGTVVICVGLVNSGIMTLTQSVGVIMGANIGTTVTGQLIRMADISGDSLILTLIQPKTFAPVVAFIGCIFYVFIRNAKKKNIGQIMLGFGILFTGMSLMDTGVSPLRESAAFQELFVSMTNPILGVLVGVVVTVIIQSWKPPLPRS
;
A
#
# COMPACT_ATOMS: atom_id res chain seq x y z
N MET A 1 -9.04 20.14 17.24
CA MET A 1 -7.81 19.38 16.91
C MET A 1 -6.65 20.04 17.65
N ASP A 2 -6.01 19.31 18.54
CA ASP A 2 -4.79 19.79 19.19
C ASP A 2 -3.59 19.64 18.27
N ILE A 3 -2.54 20.42 18.55
CA ILE A 3 -1.28 20.40 17.77
C ILE A 3 -0.66 18.97 17.72
N THR A 4 -0.89 18.18 18.78
CA THR A 4 -0.47 16.77 18.86
C THR A 4 -1.13 15.88 17.82
N HIS A 5 -2.39 16.10 17.47
CA HIS A 5 -3.11 15.35 16.45
C HIS A 5 -2.61 15.69 15.06
N ILE A 6 -2.32 16.98 14.82
CA ILE A 6 -1.75 17.43 13.54
C ILE A 6 -0.34 16.86 13.34
N THR A 7 0.50 16.90 14.37
CA THR A 7 1.85 16.34 14.31
C THR A 7 1.84 14.81 14.14
N SER A 8 0.90 14.12 14.81
CA SER A 8 0.70 12.66 14.62
C SER A 8 0.26 12.34 13.20
N LEU A 9 -0.64 13.12 12.62
CA LEU A 9 -1.08 12.95 11.23
C LEU A 9 0.08 13.15 10.25
N LEU A 10 0.82 14.25 10.38
CA LEU A 10 1.96 14.54 9.51
C LEU A 10 3.09 13.50 9.65
N GLY A 11 3.41 13.13 10.88
CA GLY A 11 4.39 12.08 11.19
C GLY A 11 3.96 10.72 10.65
N GLY A 12 2.67 10.41 10.79
CA GLY A 12 2.05 9.20 10.26
C GLY A 12 2.15 9.12 8.72
N ILE A 13 1.83 10.21 8.02
CA ILE A 13 1.98 10.29 6.56
C ILE A 13 3.45 10.10 6.15
N ALA A 14 4.37 10.77 6.84
CA ALA A 14 5.80 10.65 6.54
C ALA A 14 6.30 9.21 6.70
N LEU A 15 5.95 8.54 7.80
CA LEU A 15 6.32 7.14 8.05
C LEU A 15 5.65 6.19 7.07
N PHE A 16 4.38 6.41 6.73
CA PHE A 16 3.66 5.61 5.74
C PHE A 16 4.35 5.67 4.37
N LEU A 17 4.64 6.87 3.87
CA LEU A 17 5.30 7.06 2.57
C LEU A 17 6.73 6.49 2.58
N TYR A 18 7.46 6.69 3.67
CA TYR A 18 8.82 6.17 3.81
C TYR A 18 8.84 4.65 3.90
N GLY A 19 7.95 4.05 4.70
CA GLY A 19 7.79 2.59 4.81
C GLY A 19 7.46 1.95 3.46
N MET A 20 6.55 2.57 2.69
CA MET A 20 6.20 2.14 1.33
C MET A 20 7.42 2.20 0.39
N SER A 21 8.19 3.29 0.45
CA SER A 21 9.40 3.45 -0.36
C SER A 21 10.47 2.40 -0.04
N ILE A 22 10.75 2.17 1.25
CA ILE A 22 11.72 1.16 1.70
C ILE A 22 11.28 -0.24 1.28
N MET A 23 10.01 -0.57 1.47
CA MET A 23 9.45 -1.88 1.09
C MET A 23 9.55 -2.09 -0.42
N GLY A 24 9.17 -1.10 -1.23
CA GLY A 24 9.27 -1.14 -2.69
C GLY A 24 10.71 -1.34 -3.17
N ALA A 25 11.65 -0.58 -2.64
CA ALA A 25 13.08 -0.72 -2.97
C ALA A 25 13.65 -2.10 -2.57
N GLY A 26 13.20 -2.67 -1.44
CA GLY A 26 13.58 -4.01 -1.02
C GLY A 26 13.06 -5.09 -1.97
N LEU A 27 11.81 -4.96 -2.42
CA LEU A 27 11.19 -5.86 -3.40
C LEU A 27 11.90 -5.80 -4.75
N GLU A 28 12.19 -4.60 -5.24
CA GLU A 28 12.91 -4.39 -6.50
C GLU A 28 14.29 -5.07 -6.47
N LYS A 29 15.05 -4.87 -5.39
CA LYS A 29 16.36 -5.52 -5.19
C LYS A 29 16.25 -7.05 -5.08
N LEU A 30 15.21 -7.55 -4.41
CA LEU A 30 15.00 -9.00 -4.25
C LEU A 30 14.60 -9.67 -5.58
N ALA A 31 13.79 -8.98 -6.38
CA ALA A 31 13.32 -9.45 -7.67
C ALA A 31 14.46 -9.54 -8.71
N GLY A 32 15.39 -8.58 -8.70
CA GLY A 32 16.58 -8.56 -9.56
C GLY A 32 16.27 -8.77 -11.05
N GLY A 33 17.29 -9.13 -11.83
CA GLY A 33 17.15 -9.39 -13.28
C GLY A 33 16.30 -10.62 -13.67
N LYS A 34 15.83 -11.40 -12.69
CA LYS A 34 14.90 -12.51 -12.94
C LYS A 34 13.43 -12.06 -13.02
N MET A 35 13.13 -10.80 -12.68
CA MET A 35 11.79 -10.24 -12.74
C MET A 35 11.16 -10.41 -14.13
N GLN A 36 11.92 -10.21 -15.19
CA GLN A 36 11.47 -10.32 -16.58
C GLN A 36 10.95 -11.73 -16.90
N GLY A 37 11.72 -12.75 -16.57
CA GLY A 37 11.33 -14.14 -16.83
C GLY A 37 10.15 -14.62 -15.96
N ILE A 38 10.07 -14.13 -14.73
CA ILE A 38 8.95 -14.41 -13.81
C ILE A 38 7.69 -13.72 -14.35
N LEU A 39 7.79 -12.46 -14.75
CA LEU A 39 6.68 -11.68 -15.31
C LEU A 39 6.11 -12.31 -16.57
N GLN A 40 6.97 -12.72 -17.54
CA GLN A 40 6.50 -13.40 -18.74
C GLN A 40 5.71 -14.68 -18.45
N LYS A 41 6.16 -15.48 -17.49
CA LYS A 41 5.45 -16.71 -17.09
C LYS A 41 4.17 -16.43 -16.32
N LEU A 42 4.18 -15.47 -15.42
CA LEU A 42 3.04 -15.12 -14.55
C LEU A 42 1.96 -14.31 -15.27
N THR A 43 2.30 -13.65 -16.39
CA THR A 43 1.34 -12.87 -17.18
C THR A 43 0.96 -13.55 -18.50
N SER A 44 1.28 -14.85 -18.65
CA SER A 44 1.01 -15.63 -19.86
C SER A 44 -0.49 -15.77 -20.21
N SER A 45 -1.39 -15.49 -19.29
CA SER A 45 -2.83 -15.36 -19.52
C SER A 45 -3.38 -14.18 -18.72
N THR A 46 -4.50 -13.62 -19.18
CA THR A 46 -5.17 -12.48 -18.50
C THR A 46 -5.49 -12.78 -17.05
N ILE A 47 -5.99 -13.97 -16.75
CA ILE A 47 -6.33 -14.38 -15.36
C ILE A 47 -5.08 -14.42 -14.47
N LYS A 48 -3.99 -15.00 -14.98
CA LYS A 48 -2.71 -15.00 -14.26
C LYS A 48 -2.20 -13.58 -14.06
N GLY A 49 -2.35 -12.72 -15.06
CA GLY A 49 -2.05 -11.30 -14.95
C GLY A 49 -2.84 -10.60 -13.84
N VAL A 50 -4.15 -10.87 -13.74
CA VAL A 50 -5.01 -10.34 -12.68
C VAL A 50 -4.53 -10.80 -11.30
N ILE A 51 -4.31 -12.10 -11.11
CA ILE A 51 -3.81 -12.64 -9.83
C ILE A 51 -2.47 -12.01 -9.46
N PHE A 52 -1.55 -11.93 -10.42
CA PHE A 52 -0.23 -11.35 -10.24
C PHE A 52 -0.31 -9.86 -9.88
N GLY A 53 -1.12 -9.08 -10.61
CA GLY A 53 -1.34 -7.66 -10.34
C GLY A 53 -1.95 -7.41 -8.96
N THR A 54 -2.92 -8.25 -8.55
CA THR A 54 -3.54 -8.19 -7.22
C THR A 54 -2.50 -8.43 -6.13
N LEU A 55 -1.69 -9.48 -6.26
CA LEU A 55 -0.66 -9.83 -5.27
C LEU A 55 0.42 -8.75 -5.18
N ILE A 56 0.96 -8.32 -6.33
CA ILE A 56 2.00 -7.27 -6.39
C ILE A 56 1.49 -5.97 -5.77
N THR A 57 0.30 -5.53 -6.15
CA THR A 57 -0.26 -4.27 -5.64
C THR A 57 -0.62 -4.38 -4.16
N GLY A 58 -1.13 -5.54 -3.72
CA GLY A 58 -1.35 -5.81 -2.30
C GLY A 58 -0.07 -5.71 -1.45
N VAL A 59 1.08 -6.10 -2.02
CA VAL A 59 2.39 -6.02 -1.36
C VAL A 59 3.00 -4.63 -1.48
N ILE A 60 3.04 -4.04 -2.70
CA ILE A 60 3.63 -2.71 -2.96
C ILE A 60 2.76 -1.60 -2.40
N GLN A 61 1.47 -1.85 -2.18
CA GLN A 61 0.47 -0.88 -1.70
C GLN A 61 0.32 0.35 -2.63
N SER A 62 0.69 0.19 -3.91
CA SER A 62 0.64 1.26 -4.90
C SER A 62 0.23 0.71 -6.26
N SER A 63 -1.05 0.90 -6.61
CA SER A 63 -1.55 0.57 -7.95
C SER A 63 -0.91 1.45 -9.03
N ALA A 64 -0.68 2.72 -8.74
CA ALA A 64 0.03 3.62 -9.65
C ALA A 64 1.47 3.15 -9.93
N GLY A 65 2.19 2.70 -8.89
CA GLY A 65 3.52 2.09 -9.05
C GLY A 65 3.48 0.84 -9.92
N THR A 66 2.49 -0.04 -9.73
CA THR A 66 2.29 -1.24 -10.56
C THR A 66 2.02 -0.87 -12.02
N VAL A 67 1.19 0.15 -12.27
CA VAL A 67 0.90 0.64 -13.64
C VAL A 67 2.17 1.18 -14.31
N VAL A 68 2.96 2.01 -13.62
CA VAL A 68 4.22 2.56 -14.15
C VAL A 68 5.20 1.43 -14.51
N ILE A 69 5.32 0.41 -13.67
CA ILE A 69 6.13 -0.77 -13.97
C ILE A 69 5.61 -1.48 -15.22
N CYS A 70 4.28 -1.68 -15.35
CA CYS A 70 3.67 -2.29 -16.53
C CYS A 70 3.98 -1.49 -17.81
N VAL A 71 3.85 -0.14 -17.76
CA VAL A 71 4.18 0.73 -18.90
C VAL A 71 5.64 0.57 -19.29
N GLY A 72 6.57 0.56 -18.33
CA GLY A 72 7.99 0.32 -18.57
C GLY A 72 8.26 -1.03 -19.24
N LEU A 73 7.57 -2.09 -18.78
CA LEU A 73 7.72 -3.44 -19.33
C LEU A 73 7.15 -3.58 -20.75
N VAL A 74 6.04 -2.89 -21.04
CA VAL A 74 5.45 -2.84 -22.39
C VAL A 74 6.38 -2.07 -23.33
N ASN A 75 6.89 -0.91 -22.91
CA ASN A 75 7.80 -0.11 -23.71
C ASN A 75 9.13 -0.82 -24.01
N SER A 76 9.60 -1.66 -23.09
CA SER A 76 10.81 -2.48 -23.30
C SER A 76 10.56 -3.77 -24.09
N GLY A 77 9.33 -4.02 -24.54
CA GLY A 77 8.96 -5.22 -25.30
C GLY A 77 8.94 -6.52 -24.47
N ILE A 78 9.04 -6.43 -23.15
CA ILE A 78 9.07 -7.59 -22.23
C ILE A 78 7.66 -8.13 -22.00
N MET A 79 6.66 -7.24 -22.06
CA MET A 79 5.26 -7.54 -21.85
C MET A 79 4.42 -7.01 -23.01
N THR A 80 3.41 -7.76 -23.43
CA THR A 80 2.44 -7.27 -24.41
C THR A 80 1.40 -6.37 -23.73
N LEU A 81 0.78 -5.48 -24.53
CA LEU A 81 -0.31 -4.62 -24.02
C LEU A 81 -1.46 -5.45 -23.44
N THR A 82 -1.83 -6.56 -24.09
CA THR A 82 -2.87 -7.46 -23.61
C THR A 82 -2.56 -8.07 -22.24
N GLN A 83 -1.31 -8.42 -22.00
CA GLN A 83 -0.86 -8.92 -20.69
C GLN A 83 -0.90 -7.83 -19.63
N SER A 84 -0.53 -6.60 -19.97
CA SER A 84 -0.55 -5.47 -19.03
C SER A 84 -1.96 -5.13 -18.57
N VAL A 85 -2.98 -5.28 -19.41
CA VAL A 85 -4.39 -5.08 -19.04
C VAL A 85 -4.77 -5.98 -17.86
N GLY A 86 -4.43 -7.27 -17.91
CA GLY A 86 -4.68 -8.20 -16.81
C GLY A 86 -4.02 -7.73 -15.49
N VAL A 87 -2.76 -7.32 -15.56
CA VAL A 87 -2.02 -6.84 -14.38
C VAL A 87 -2.62 -5.55 -13.82
N ILE A 88 -3.03 -4.62 -14.68
CA ILE A 88 -3.68 -3.35 -14.27
C ILE A 88 -5.04 -3.62 -13.61
N MET A 89 -5.84 -4.52 -14.16
CA MET A 89 -7.09 -4.94 -13.51
C MET A 89 -6.82 -5.55 -12.13
N GLY A 90 -5.81 -6.40 -12.04
CA GLY A 90 -5.36 -6.98 -10.77
C GLY A 90 -4.87 -5.93 -9.79
N ALA A 91 -4.17 -4.90 -10.26
CA ALA A 91 -3.72 -3.80 -9.41
C ALA A 91 -4.88 -3.05 -8.74
N ASN A 92 -5.98 -2.85 -9.46
CA ASN A 92 -7.19 -2.25 -8.89
C ASN A 92 -7.84 -3.15 -7.82
N ILE A 93 -7.88 -4.47 -8.06
CA ILE A 93 -8.35 -5.44 -7.07
C ILE A 93 -7.42 -5.44 -5.84
N GLY A 94 -6.10 -5.40 -6.04
CA GLY A 94 -5.11 -5.36 -4.96
C GLY A 94 -5.27 -4.16 -4.04
N THR A 95 -5.63 -3.01 -4.59
CA THR A 95 -5.97 -1.81 -3.79
C THR A 95 -7.19 -2.06 -2.90
N THR A 96 -8.20 -2.77 -3.41
CA THR A 96 -9.38 -3.15 -2.61
C THR A 96 -9.03 -4.14 -1.50
N VAL A 97 -8.14 -5.11 -1.78
CA VAL A 97 -7.63 -6.05 -0.75
C VAL A 97 -6.94 -5.29 0.37
N THR A 98 -6.14 -4.27 0.04
CA THR A 98 -5.54 -3.38 1.05
C THR A 98 -6.59 -2.69 1.91
N GLY A 99 -7.63 -2.13 1.28
CA GLY A 99 -8.75 -1.53 2.00
C GLY A 99 -9.46 -2.52 2.93
N GLN A 100 -9.63 -3.78 2.50
CA GLN A 100 -10.20 -4.83 3.35
C GLN A 100 -9.27 -5.21 4.51
N LEU A 101 -7.95 -5.27 4.29
CA LEU A 101 -6.99 -5.50 5.38
C LEU A 101 -7.04 -4.39 6.43
N ILE A 102 -7.16 -3.14 6.00
CA ILE A 102 -7.31 -1.99 6.89
C ILE A 102 -8.63 -2.13 7.68
N ARG A 103 -9.73 -2.48 7.00
CA ARG A 103 -11.03 -2.69 7.66
C ARG A 103 -10.98 -3.84 8.66
N MET A 104 -10.29 -4.93 8.34
CA MET A 104 -10.08 -6.04 9.28
C MET A 104 -9.24 -5.64 10.49
N ALA A 105 -8.33 -4.67 10.35
CA ALA A 105 -7.58 -4.10 11.47
C ALA A 105 -8.47 -3.32 12.46
N ASP A 106 -9.61 -2.82 12.00
CA ASP A 106 -10.60 -2.10 12.82
C ASP A 106 -11.66 -3.03 13.46
N ILE A 107 -11.73 -4.30 13.06
CA ILE A 107 -12.62 -5.28 13.70
C ILE A 107 -12.01 -5.65 15.05
N SER A 108 -12.44 -4.95 16.08
CA SER A 108 -12.18 -5.27 17.47
C SER A 108 -13.08 -6.46 17.88
N GLY A 109 -12.58 -7.65 17.69
CA GLY A 109 -13.17 -8.84 18.29
C GLY A 109 -12.38 -9.20 19.55
N ASP A 110 -13.08 -9.61 20.62
CA ASP A 110 -12.49 -10.05 21.92
C ASP A 110 -11.64 -11.33 21.80
N SER A 111 -11.41 -11.85 20.61
CA SER A 111 -10.59 -13.02 20.38
C SER A 111 -9.11 -12.64 20.28
N LEU A 112 -8.29 -13.21 21.15
CA LEU A 112 -6.83 -13.06 21.17
C LEU A 112 -6.21 -13.37 19.81
N ILE A 113 -6.77 -14.32 19.06
CA ILE A 113 -6.35 -14.71 17.72
C ILE A 113 -6.58 -13.57 16.72
N LEU A 114 -7.76 -12.95 16.76
CA LEU A 114 -8.09 -11.82 15.88
C LEU A 114 -7.18 -10.62 16.15
N THR A 115 -6.88 -10.33 17.42
CA THR A 115 -5.96 -9.26 17.80
C THR A 115 -4.54 -9.52 17.30
N LEU A 116 -4.06 -10.77 17.35
CA LEU A 116 -2.73 -11.15 16.88
C LEU A 116 -2.61 -11.08 15.34
N ILE A 117 -3.69 -11.35 14.61
CA ILE A 117 -3.72 -11.30 13.13
C ILE A 117 -3.85 -9.87 12.62
N GLN A 118 -4.25 -8.91 13.46
CA GLN A 118 -4.34 -7.51 13.03
C GLN A 118 -2.97 -6.94 12.62
N PRO A 119 -2.86 -6.31 11.44
CA PRO A 119 -1.60 -5.73 10.98
C PRO A 119 -0.96 -4.76 11.98
N LYS A 120 -1.75 -3.98 12.70
CA LYS A 120 -1.27 -3.06 13.74
C LYS A 120 -0.55 -3.76 14.89
N THR A 121 -0.89 -5.03 15.16
CA THR A 121 -0.30 -5.82 16.27
C THR A 121 0.94 -6.57 15.82
N PHE A 122 0.92 -7.22 14.65
CA PHE A 122 2.07 -8.02 14.21
C PHE A 122 3.11 -7.20 13.42
N ALA A 123 2.73 -6.07 12.80
CA ALA A 123 3.67 -5.28 12.01
C ALA A 123 4.89 -4.76 12.79
N PRO A 124 4.77 -4.29 14.05
CA PRO A 124 5.93 -3.92 14.86
C PRO A 124 6.89 -5.08 15.10
N VAL A 125 6.36 -6.30 15.31
CA VAL A 125 7.18 -7.51 15.50
C VAL A 125 7.92 -7.86 14.21
N VAL A 126 7.22 -7.80 13.07
CA VAL A 126 7.82 -7.99 11.74
C VAL A 126 8.89 -6.94 11.48
N ALA A 127 8.64 -5.67 11.84
CA ALA A 127 9.64 -4.61 11.72
C ALA A 127 10.89 -4.88 12.56
N PHE A 128 10.71 -5.34 13.79
CA PHE A 128 11.83 -5.66 14.68
C PHE A 128 12.70 -6.78 14.10
N ILE A 129 12.09 -7.88 13.65
CA ILE A 129 12.80 -8.98 12.98
C ILE A 129 13.47 -8.47 11.70
N GLY A 130 12.75 -7.65 10.91
CA GLY A 130 13.27 -7.02 9.70
C GLY A 130 14.48 -6.14 9.96
N CYS A 131 14.46 -5.38 11.07
CA CYS A 131 15.57 -4.54 11.50
C CYS A 131 16.82 -5.39 11.81
N ILE A 132 16.65 -6.50 12.54
CA ILE A 132 17.75 -7.43 12.82
C ILE A 132 18.33 -7.97 11.50
N PHE A 133 17.50 -8.37 10.56
CA PHE A 133 17.95 -8.88 9.25
C PHE A 133 18.66 -7.80 8.44
N TYR A 134 18.15 -6.57 8.46
CA TYR A 134 18.72 -5.47 7.71
C TYR A 134 20.07 -5.00 8.26
N VAL A 135 20.22 -4.94 9.60
CA VAL A 135 21.40 -4.39 10.27
C VAL A 135 22.49 -5.45 10.43
N PHE A 136 22.15 -6.64 10.89
CA PHE A 136 23.14 -7.62 11.32
C PHE A 136 23.49 -8.68 10.27
N ILE A 137 22.63 -8.89 9.26
CA ILE A 137 22.89 -9.94 8.27
C ILE A 137 23.64 -9.36 7.06
N ARG A 138 24.78 -9.96 6.74
CA ARG A 138 25.62 -9.58 5.59
C ARG A 138 25.14 -10.14 4.25
N ASN A 139 24.30 -11.16 4.25
CA ASN A 139 23.78 -11.78 3.02
C ASN A 139 22.77 -10.85 2.34
N ALA A 140 23.08 -10.45 1.09
CA ALA A 140 22.29 -9.46 0.33
C ALA A 140 20.80 -9.86 0.20
N LYS A 141 20.48 -11.15 -0.05
CA LYS A 141 19.08 -11.60 -0.16
C LYS A 141 18.33 -11.46 1.17
N LYS A 142 18.95 -11.91 2.27
CA LYS A 142 18.33 -11.80 3.60
C LYS A 142 18.22 -10.35 4.04
N LYS A 143 19.19 -9.51 3.70
CA LYS A 143 19.14 -8.06 3.95
C LYS A 143 17.98 -7.40 3.21
N ASN A 144 17.75 -7.75 1.94
CA ASN A 144 16.62 -7.23 1.17
C ASN A 144 15.27 -7.70 1.75
N ILE A 145 15.17 -8.94 2.23
CA ILE A 145 13.99 -9.43 2.95
C ILE A 145 13.79 -8.61 4.24
N GLY A 146 14.86 -8.38 5.01
CA GLY A 146 14.83 -7.53 6.19
C GLY A 146 14.36 -6.10 5.88
N GLN A 147 14.80 -5.54 4.75
CA GLN A 147 14.35 -4.24 4.27
C GLN A 147 12.85 -4.21 3.98
N ILE A 148 12.30 -5.26 3.35
CA ILE A 148 10.85 -5.38 3.08
C ILE A 148 10.07 -5.46 4.40
N MET A 149 10.51 -6.31 5.33
CA MET A 149 9.86 -6.50 6.63
C MET A 149 9.89 -5.20 7.47
N LEU A 150 11.01 -4.50 7.46
CA LEU A 150 11.16 -3.22 8.14
C LEU A 150 10.24 -2.16 7.52
N GLY A 151 10.23 -2.05 6.18
CA GLY A 151 9.35 -1.14 5.45
C GLY A 151 7.87 -1.40 5.72
N PHE A 152 7.47 -2.68 5.77
CA PHE A 152 6.12 -3.10 6.15
C PHE A 152 5.74 -2.58 7.54
N GLY A 153 6.59 -2.81 8.55
CA GLY A 153 6.29 -2.36 9.91
C GLY A 153 6.23 -0.84 10.05
N ILE A 154 7.15 -0.12 9.39
CA ILE A 154 7.14 1.36 9.38
C ILE A 154 5.85 1.89 8.73
N LEU A 155 5.40 1.28 7.63
CA LEU A 155 4.17 1.63 6.93
C LEU A 155 2.95 1.52 7.85
N PHE A 156 2.79 0.38 8.55
CA PHE A 156 1.66 0.17 9.46
C PHE A 156 1.75 1.04 10.72
N THR A 157 2.95 1.33 11.21
CA THR A 157 3.15 2.31 12.31
C THR A 157 2.72 3.71 11.87
N GLY A 158 3.09 4.12 10.65
CA GLY A 158 2.63 5.38 10.07
C GLY A 158 1.11 5.45 9.96
N MET A 159 0.47 4.36 9.52
CA MET A 159 -0.99 4.27 9.44
C MET A 159 -1.66 4.38 10.81
N SER A 160 -1.11 3.73 11.84
CA SER A 160 -1.60 3.82 13.21
C SER A 160 -1.49 5.24 13.78
N LEU A 161 -0.40 5.96 13.47
CA LEU A 161 -0.25 7.37 13.84
C LEU A 161 -1.25 8.28 13.10
N MET A 162 -1.53 8.01 11.82
CA MET A 162 -2.58 8.75 11.09
C MET A 162 -3.95 8.53 11.73
N ASP A 163 -4.29 7.29 12.10
CA ASP A 163 -5.54 6.99 12.81
C ASP A 163 -5.68 7.79 14.11
N THR A 164 -4.61 7.86 14.90
CA THR A 164 -4.59 8.69 16.12
C THR A 164 -4.78 10.17 15.81
N GLY A 165 -4.18 10.65 14.71
CA GLY A 165 -4.30 12.05 14.29
C GLY A 165 -5.71 12.43 13.84
N VAL A 166 -6.47 11.52 13.23
CA VAL A 166 -7.83 11.79 12.73
C VAL A 166 -8.94 11.38 13.71
N SER A 167 -8.62 10.72 14.84
CA SER A 167 -9.63 10.24 15.79
C SER A 167 -10.57 11.33 16.29
N PRO A 168 -10.12 12.57 16.66
CA PRO A 168 -11.04 13.62 17.10
C PRO A 168 -11.99 14.12 16.00
N LEU A 169 -11.55 13.97 14.73
CA LEU A 169 -12.39 14.32 13.59
C LEU A 169 -13.53 13.32 13.43
N ARG A 170 -13.23 12.01 13.57
CA ARG A 170 -14.24 10.94 13.52
C ARG A 170 -15.30 11.06 14.63
N GLU A 171 -14.92 11.58 15.80
CA GLU A 171 -15.80 11.77 16.95
C GLU A 171 -16.62 13.07 16.88
N SER A 172 -16.30 13.98 15.94
CA SER A 172 -17.04 15.22 15.81
C SER A 172 -18.44 14.98 15.20
N ALA A 173 -19.49 15.53 15.83
CA ALA A 173 -20.87 15.42 15.37
C ALA A 173 -21.03 15.92 13.92
N ALA A 174 -20.39 17.05 13.58
CA ALA A 174 -20.43 17.62 12.24
C ALA A 174 -19.85 16.68 11.18
N PHE A 175 -18.80 15.92 11.51
CA PHE A 175 -18.20 14.94 10.60
C PHE A 175 -19.11 13.72 10.42
N GLN A 176 -19.73 13.24 11.51
CA GLN A 176 -20.69 12.14 11.47
C GLN A 176 -21.95 12.52 10.69
N GLU A 177 -22.49 13.71 10.88
CA GLU A 177 -23.64 14.20 10.11
C GLU A 177 -23.35 14.31 8.61
N LEU A 178 -22.12 14.71 8.24
CA LEU A 178 -21.70 14.78 6.85
C LEU A 178 -21.73 13.39 6.20
N PHE A 179 -21.31 12.34 6.89
CA PHE A 179 -21.38 10.96 6.40
C PHE A 179 -22.81 10.40 6.39
N VAL A 180 -23.61 10.71 7.40
CA VAL A 180 -25.03 10.28 7.46
C VAL A 180 -25.86 10.97 6.36
N SER A 181 -25.54 12.23 6.02
CA SER A 181 -26.20 12.95 4.92
C SER A 181 -25.86 12.36 3.54
N MET A 182 -24.75 11.62 3.41
CA MET A 182 -24.35 10.91 2.18
C MET A 182 -25.04 9.54 2.03
N THR A 183 -26.32 9.43 2.41
CA THR A 183 -27.08 8.18 2.26
C THR A 183 -27.30 7.78 0.79
N ASN A 184 -27.06 8.69 -0.15
CA ASN A 184 -27.15 8.38 -1.58
C ASN A 184 -25.79 7.81 -2.06
N PRO A 185 -25.71 6.51 -2.48
CA PRO A 185 -24.47 5.89 -2.92
C PRO A 185 -23.82 6.61 -4.10
N ILE A 186 -24.61 7.22 -4.99
CA ILE A 186 -24.11 7.96 -6.15
C ILE A 186 -23.37 9.20 -5.72
N LEU A 187 -23.88 9.90 -4.70
CA LEU A 187 -23.23 11.10 -4.14
C LEU A 187 -21.91 10.74 -3.45
N GLY A 188 -21.86 9.62 -2.72
CA GLY A 188 -20.65 9.10 -2.12
C GLY A 188 -19.57 8.76 -3.16
N VAL A 189 -19.95 8.11 -4.27
CA VAL A 189 -19.04 7.83 -5.39
C VAL A 189 -18.54 9.11 -6.04
N LEU A 190 -19.40 10.07 -6.32
CA LEU A 190 -19.00 11.36 -6.92
C LEU A 190 -18.00 12.13 -6.04
N VAL A 191 -18.28 12.23 -4.75
CA VAL A 191 -17.37 12.87 -3.79
C VAL A 191 -16.03 12.12 -3.73
N GLY A 192 -16.04 10.79 -3.68
CA GLY A 192 -14.83 9.98 -3.71
C GLY A 192 -14.01 10.21 -4.98
N VAL A 193 -14.64 10.28 -6.15
CA VAL A 193 -13.98 10.59 -7.43
C VAL A 193 -13.35 11.98 -7.40
N VAL A 194 -14.10 13.00 -6.98
CA VAL A 194 -13.59 14.39 -6.91
C VAL A 194 -12.39 14.50 -5.98
N VAL A 195 -12.48 13.93 -4.78
CA VAL A 195 -11.37 13.91 -3.81
C VAL A 195 -10.15 13.19 -4.38
N THR A 196 -10.36 12.05 -5.03
CA THR A 196 -9.27 11.27 -5.64
C THR A 196 -8.59 12.06 -6.77
N VAL A 197 -9.36 12.70 -7.64
CA VAL A 197 -8.84 13.54 -8.73
C VAL A 197 -8.01 14.69 -8.18
N ILE A 198 -8.50 15.39 -7.13
CA ILE A 198 -7.77 16.49 -6.51
C ILE A 198 -6.43 15.99 -5.92
N ILE A 199 -6.44 14.88 -5.17
CA ILE A 199 -5.24 14.31 -4.56
C ILE A 199 -4.25 13.84 -5.62
N GLN A 200 -4.70 13.22 -6.70
CA GLN A 200 -3.82 12.76 -7.79
C GLN A 200 -3.29 13.90 -8.64
N SER A 201 -4.03 15.00 -8.79
CA SER A 201 -3.59 16.17 -9.55
C SER A 201 -2.43 16.92 -8.89
N TRP A 202 -2.22 16.72 -7.60
CA TRP A 202 -1.15 17.37 -6.82
C TRP A 202 0.22 16.66 -6.92
N LYS A 203 0.40 15.65 -7.76
CA LYS A 203 1.74 15.07 -7.97
C LYS A 203 2.61 16.07 -8.72
N PRO A 204 3.75 16.52 -8.15
CA PRO A 204 4.69 17.36 -8.89
C PRO A 204 5.19 16.61 -10.12
N PRO A 205 5.41 17.28 -11.26
CA PRO A 205 5.98 16.63 -12.43
C PRO A 205 7.35 16.05 -12.05
N LEU A 206 7.55 14.76 -12.38
CA LEU A 206 8.85 14.12 -12.19
C LEU A 206 9.91 14.94 -12.96
N PRO A 207 11.08 15.21 -12.36
CA PRO A 207 12.16 15.87 -13.08
C PRO A 207 12.50 15.03 -14.30
N ARG A 208 12.45 15.67 -15.48
CA ARG A 208 12.92 15.06 -16.73
C ARG A 208 14.43 14.88 -16.59
N SER A 209 14.86 13.64 -16.48
CA SER A 209 16.27 13.24 -16.61
C SER A 209 16.69 13.26 -18.07
#